data_3241906de660b9f171b3800df16bf4c0
#
_entry.id   3241906de660b9f171b3800df16bf4c0
#
_cell.length_a   1.000
_cell.length_b   1.000
_cell.length_c   1.000
_cell.angle_alpha   90.00
_cell.angle_beta   90.00
_cell.angle_gamma   90.00
#
_symmetry.space_group_name_H-M   'P 1'
#
loop_
_entity.id
_entity.type
_entity.pdbx_description
1 polymer ?
#
loop_
_entity_poly.entity_id
_entity_poly.type
_entity_poly.pdbx_seq_one_letter_code
_entity_poly.pdbx_strand_id
1 'polypeptide(L)'
;MQLEQQESFEIKGPQLEVFGEAETRLPAAAKKRPAALAVLAVAIVASVLGIGGAQLKGQWRETSEIYTSQIDDYGNGIQQDFSNQADAAASLIRIASAVVDTDDADLQAAQTALDNWNKAADRKDANEQYTLNRQLYTAVDTLYTAAADEADSKAKGQLTDLYDSFVSSQMILDRETAAYNQEADSYLKLASGFPGGVQAALWGVKDIPTFEP
;
A
#
# COMPACT_ATOMS: atom_id res chain seq x y z
N MET A 1 9.94 -66.71 18.59
CA MET A 1 10.81 -66.40 17.46
C MET A 1 10.01 -65.58 16.48
N GLN A 2 10.01 -64.25 16.63
CA GLN A 2 9.33 -63.32 15.72
C GLN A 2 10.35 -62.92 14.66
N LEU A 3 10.06 -63.32 13.42
CA LEU A 3 10.80 -62.85 12.25
C LEU A 3 10.42 -61.41 12.01
N GLU A 4 11.31 -60.46 12.30
CA GLU A 4 11.25 -59.11 11.78
C GLU A 4 11.43 -59.17 10.27
N GLN A 5 10.33 -59.04 9.53
CA GLN A 5 10.39 -58.75 8.11
C GLN A 5 10.96 -57.35 7.96
N GLN A 6 12.24 -57.26 7.57
CA GLN A 6 12.79 -56.05 6.99
C GLN A 6 12.14 -55.84 5.61
N GLU A 7 11.10 -55.05 5.55
CA GLU A 7 10.61 -54.52 4.28
C GLU A 7 11.65 -53.53 3.72
N SER A 8 12.44 -54.02 2.76
CA SER A 8 13.30 -53.14 1.97
C SER A 8 12.45 -52.45 0.94
N PHE A 9 12.13 -51.17 1.15
CA PHE A 9 11.53 -50.34 0.13
C PHE A 9 12.55 -50.12 -0.99
N GLU A 10 12.34 -50.75 -2.15
CA GLU A 10 13.08 -50.44 -3.37
C GLU A 10 12.60 -49.10 -3.93
N ILE A 11 13.41 -48.06 -3.78
CA ILE A 11 13.16 -46.72 -4.29
C ILE A 11 13.44 -46.75 -5.80
N LYS A 12 12.36 -46.79 -6.61
CA LYS A 12 12.44 -46.75 -8.08
C LYS A 12 12.08 -45.39 -8.61
N GLY A 13 13.06 -44.67 -9.15
CA GLY A 13 12.88 -43.42 -9.91
C GLY A 13 13.98 -42.38 -9.65
N PRO A 14 14.41 -41.63 -10.67
CA PRO A 14 15.55 -40.71 -10.59
C PRO A 14 15.38 -39.59 -9.53
N GLN A 15 14.14 -39.26 -9.19
CA GLN A 15 13.87 -38.25 -8.12
C GLN A 15 14.06 -38.83 -6.71
N LEU A 16 13.90 -40.15 -6.53
CA LEU A 16 14.03 -40.82 -5.26
C LEU A 16 15.50 -41.28 -5.01
N GLU A 17 16.30 -41.46 -6.06
CA GLU A 17 17.73 -41.73 -5.96
C GLU A 17 18.50 -40.61 -5.24
N VAL A 18 18.11 -39.34 -5.52
CA VAL A 18 18.73 -38.17 -4.87
C VAL A 18 18.49 -38.20 -3.35
N PHE A 19 17.29 -38.60 -2.91
CA PHE A 19 17.00 -38.77 -1.49
C PHE A 19 17.75 -39.94 -0.87
N GLY A 20 17.90 -41.05 -1.60
CA GLY A 20 18.69 -42.23 -1.17
C GLY A 20 20.19 -41.90 -1.00
N GLU A 21 20.77 -41.13 -1.93
CA GLU A 21 22.13 -40.64 -1.81
C GLU A 21 22.32 -39.68 -0.64
N ALA A 22 21.37 -38.77 -0.41
CA ALA A 22 21.39 -37.84 0.71
C ALA A 22 21.34 -38.59 2.05
N GLU A 23 20.51 -39.65 2.14
CA GLU A 23 20.39 -40.48 3.34
C GLU A 23 21.69 -41.26 3.64
N THR A 24 22.40 -41.77 2.62
CA THR A 24 23.67 -42.48 2.81
C THR A 24 24.78 -41.57 3.31
N ARG A 25 24.77 -40.30 2.97
CA ARG A 25 25.77 -39.29 3.38
C ARG A 25 25.54 -38.74 4.78
N LEU A 26 24.38 -39.00 5.40
CA LEU A 26 24.07 -38.49 6.73
C LEU A 26 24.92 -39.21 7.81
N PRO A 27 25.47 -38.49 8.81
CA PRO A 27 26.16 -39.09 9.95
C PRO A 27 25.24 -40.07 10.69
N ALA A 28 25.81 -41.15 11.24
CA ALA A 28 25.07 -42.20 11.95
C ALA A 28 24.20 -41.66 13.10
N ALA A 29 24.58 -40.53 13.71
CA ALA A 29 23.83 -39.86 14.74
C ALA A 29 22.50 -39.26 14.20
N ALA A 30 22.49 -38.77 12.95
CA ALA A 30 21.33 -38.20 12.30
C ALA A 30 20.28 -39.24 11.87
N LYS A 31 20.70 -40.50 11.75
CA LYS A 31 19.82 -41.64 11.41
C LYS A 31 18.98 -42.15 12.60
N LYS A 32 19.24 -41.66 13.83
CA LYS A 32 18.40 -41.97 14.99
C LYS A 32 17.08 -41.20 14.90
N ARG A 33 15.93 -41.85 15.13
CA ARG A 33 14.59 -41.25 15.08
C ARG A 33 14.48 -39.88 15.77
N PRO A 34 14.98 -39.68 17.04
CA PRO A 34 14.86 -38.37 17.67
C PRO A 34 15.70 -37.29 16.96
N ALA A 35 16.86 -37.63 16.41
CA ALA A 35 17.70 -36.71 15.65
C ALA A 35 17.06 -36.36 14.30
N ALA A 36 16.47 -37.32 13.60
CA ALA A 36 15.74 -37.09 12.36
C ALA A 36 14.53 -36.17 12.57
N LEU A 37 13.78 -36.37 13.65
CA LEU A 37 12.64 -35.48 14.03
C LEU A 37 13.11 -34.06 14.36
N ALA A 38 14.24 -33.92 15.07
CA ALA A 38 14.82 -32.63 15.37
C ALA A 38 15.27 -31.89 14.09
N VAL A 39 15.93 -32.58 13.16
CA VAL A 39 16.32 -32.00 11.85
C VAL A 39 15.10 -31.61 11.04
N LEU A 40 14.07 -32.45 11.01
CA LEU A 40 12.80 -32.12 10.33
C LEU A 40 12.15 -30.90 10.94
N ALA A 41 12.07 -30.80 12.27
CA ALA A 41 11.52 -29.64 12.94
C ALA A 41 12.29 -28.35 12.60
N VAL A 42 13.62 -28.40 12.62
CA VAL A 42 14.47 -27.27 12.22
C VAL A 42 14.26 -26.92 10.75
N ALA A 43 14.14 -27.88 9.86
CA ALA A 43 13.89 -27.65 8.44
C ALA A 43 12.52 -26.99 8.21
N ILE A 44 11.48 -27.43 8.92
CA ILE A 44 10.15 -26.81 8.86
C ILE A 44 10.21 -25.37 9.35
N VAL A 45 10.83 -25.12 10.52
CA VAL A 45 10.98 -23.77 11.06
C VAL A 45 11.77 -22.87 10.11
N ALA A 46 12.89 -23.37 9.59
CA ALA A 46 13.69 -22.62 8.62
C ALA A 46 12.93 -22.32 7.32
N SER A 47 12.13 -23.26 6.83
CA SER A 47 11.29 -23.05 5.65
C SER A 47 10.19 -22.02 5.90
N VAL A 48 9.50 -22.14 7.03
CA VAL A 48 8.43 -21.17 7.40
C VAL A 48 9.00 -19.78 7.58
N LEU A 49 10.12 -19.63 8.31
CA LEU A 49 10.72 -18.33 8.56
C LEU A 49 11.45 -17.77 7.33
N GLY A 50 12.11 -18.62 6.55
CA GLY A 50 12.87 -18.23 5.36
C GLY A 50 11.94 -17.91 4.17
N ILE A 51 11.21 -18.89 3.69
CA ILE A 51 10.35 -18.75 2.51
C ILE A 51 9.16 -17.83 2.83
N GLY A 52 8.50 -18.05 3.97
CA GLY A 52 7.37 -17.23 4.40
C GLY A 52 7.77 -15.77 4.66
N GLY A 53 8.95 -15.55 5.25
CA GLY A 53 9.48 -14.20 5.45
C GLY A 53 9.83 -13.49 4.14
N ALA A 54 10.39 -14.22 3.16
CA ALA A 54 10.66 -13.66 1.83
C ALA A 54 9.38 -13.28 1.10
N GLN A 55 8.32 -14.10 1.20
CA GLN A 55 7.00 -13.78 0.64
C GLN A 55 6.38 -12.55 1.32
N LEU A 56 6.41 -12.51 2.65
CA LEU A 56 5.90 -11.36 3.41
C LEU A 56 6.63 -10.06 3.04
N LYS A 57 7.96 -10.12 2.85
CA LYS A 57 8.74 -8.97 2.39
C LYS A 57 8.39 -8.57 0.95
N GLY A 58 8.09 -9.53 0.09
CA GLY A 58 7.59 -9.28 -1.26
C GLY A 58 6.28 -8.51 -1.23
N GLN A 59 5.30 -8.98 -0.47
CA GLN A 59 4.00 -8.32 -0.29
C GLN A 59 4.15 -6.91 0.32
N TRP A 60 4.99 -6.76 1.34
CA TRP A 60 5.28 -5.45 1.92
C TRP A 60 5.78 -4.46 0.85
N ARG A 61 6.70 -4.90 0.01
CA ARG A 61 7.23 -4.05 -1.07
C ARG A 61 6.16 -3.71 -2.08
N GLU A 62 5.43 -4.70 -2.57
CA GLU A 62 4.33 -4.52 -3.54
C GLU A 62 3.29 -3.54 -3.01
N THR A 63 2.80 -3.73 -1.77
CA THR A 63 1.83 -2.82 -1.16
C THR A 63 2.41 -1.40 -0.96
N SER A 64 3.68 -1.29 -0.55
CA SER A 64 4.33 0.02 -0.40
C SER A 64 4.52 0.74 -1.74
N GLU A 65 4.74 -0.01 -2.82
CA GLU A 65 4.90 0.53 -4.18
C GLU A 65 3.58 1.06 -4.76
N ILE A 66 2.41 0.55 -4.33
CA ILE A 66 1.10 1.08 -4.73
C ILE A 66 1.00 2.58 -4.43
N TYR A 67 1.48 3.00 -3.25
CA TYR A 67 1.43 4.41 -2.87
C TYR A 67 2.35 5.31 -3.71
N THR A 68 3.56 4.83 -4.03
CA THR A 68 4.62 5.68 -4.59
C THR A 68 4.83 5.54 -6.09
N SER A 69 4.59 4.36 -6.64
CA SER A 69 5.03 4.02 -7.99
C SER A 69 4.11 3.10 -8.77
N GLN A 70 3.09 2.53 -8.13
CA GLN A 70 2.13 1.76 -8.89
C GLN A 70 1.29 2.70 -9.75
N ILE A 71 1.28 2.37 -11.01
CA ILE A 71 0.70 3.14 -12.08
C ILE A 71 -0.78 2.76 -12.16
N ASP A 72 -1.64 3.74 -11.98
CA ASP A 72 -3.05 3.66 -12.33
C ASP A 72 -3.24 3.55 -13.85
N ASP A 73 -4.48 3.51 -14.33
CA ASP A 73 -4.78 3.48 -15.76
C ASP A 73 -4.25 4.71 -16.54
N TYR A 74 -3.82 5.75 -15.83
CA TYR A 74 -3.28 6.99 -16.37
C TYR A 74 -1.76 7.14 -16.20
N GLY A 75 -1.12 6.20 -15.56
CA GLY A 75 0.33 6.19 -15.36
C GLY A 75 0.83 6.86 -14.08
N ASN A 76 -0.06 7.09 -13.09
CA ASN A 76 0.26 7.75 -11.83
C ASN A 76 0.19 6.78 -10.65
N GLY A 77 0.92 7.07 -9.59
CA GLY A 77 0.70 6.48 -8.27
C GLY A 77 -0.12 7.42 -7.39
N ILE A 78 -0.69 6.91 -6.31
CA ILE A 78 -1.55 7.67 -5.38
C ILE A 78 -0.89 8.99 -4.94
N GLN A 79 0.40 8.98 -4.67
CA GLN A 79 1.15 10.20 -4.30
C GLN A 79 1.12 11.26 -5.42
N GLN A 80 1.20 10.82 -6.67
CA GLN A 80 1.13 11.73 -7.82
C GLN A 80 -0.29 12.26 -8.01
N ASP A 81 -1.31 11.42 -7.78
CA ASP A 81 -2.71 11.85 -7.90
C ASP A 81 -3.10 12.87 -6.84
N PHE A 82 -2.58 12.76 -5.62
CA PHE A 82 -2.69 13.82 -4.61
C PHE A 82 -2.09 15.14 -5.11
N SER A 83 -0.93 15.10 -5.75
CA SER A 83 -0.29 16.31 -6.31
C SER A 83 -1.10 16.89 -7.47
N ASN A 84 -1.58 16.04 -8.37
CA ASN A 84 -2.41 16.45 -9.50
C ASN A 84 -3.70 17.15 -9.04
N GLN A 85 -4.33 16.64 -7.96
CA GLN A 85 -5.50 17.26 -7.39
C GLN A 85 -5.19 18.61 -6.73
N ALA A 86 -4.05 18.74 -6.04
CA ALA A 86 -3.64 20.03 -5.47
C ALA A 86 -3.36 21.07 -6.57
N ASP A 87 -2.79 20.66 -7.71
CA ASP A 87 -2.58 21.53 -8.87
C ASP A 87 -3.89 21.96 -9.52
N ALA A 88 -4.88 21.06 -9.59
CA ALA A 88 -6.23 21.39 -10.05
C ALA A 88 -6.92 22.39 -9.10
N ALA A 89 -6.81 22.15 -7.77
CA ALA A 89 -7.29 23.08 -6.74
C ALA A 89 -6.65 24.47 -6.88
N ALA A 90 -5.33 24.54 -7.02
CA ALA A 90 -4.61 25.81 -7.22
C ALA A 90 -5.11 26.58 -8.46
N SER A 91 -5.38 25.84 -9.53
CA SER A 91 -5.90 26.43 -10.77
C SER A 91 -7.32 27.00 -10.59
N LEU A 92 -8.20 26.28 -9.87
CA LEU A 92 -9.54 26.72 -9.56
C LEU A 92 -9.53 27.94 -8.63
N ILE A 93 -8.75 27.88 -7.53
CA ILE A 93 -8.59 29.00 -6.59
C ILE A 93 -8.12 30.26 -7.32
N ARG A 94 -7.17 30.12 -8.26
CA ARG A 94 -6.68 31.26 -9.07
C ARG A 94 -7.76 31.89 -9.95
N ILE A 95 -8.64 31.10 -10.56
CA ILE A 95 -9.74 31.63 -11.37
C ILE A 95 -10.82 32.24 -10.45
N ALA A 96 -11.17 31.57 -9.36
CA ALA A 96 -12.15 32.08 -8.38
C ALA A 96 -11.69 33.41 -7.76
N SER A 97 -10.41 33.59 -7.45
CA SER A 97 -9.86 34.83 -6.90
C SER A 97 -9.97 36.05 -7.84
N ALA A 98 -10.28 35.83 -9.11
CA ALA A 98 -10.57 36.92 -10.05
C ALA A 98 -12.09 37.27 -10.13
N VAL A 99 -12.93 36.50 -9.45
CA VAL A 99 -14.38 36.59 -9.47
C VAL A 99 -14.92 37.10 -8.14
N VAL A 100 -14.50 36.49 -7.04
CA VAL A 100 -14.91 36.86 -5.68
C VAL A 100 -14.01 37.94 -5.10
N ASP A 101 -14.48 38.65 -4.06
CA ASP A 101 -13.68 39.64 -3.35
C ASP A 101 -12.44 39.04 -2.69
N THR A 102 -11.36 39.81 -2.57
CA THR A 102 -10.09 39.34 -2.00
C THR A 102 -10.16 39.00 -0.50
N ASP A 103 -11.14 39.53 0.22
CA ASP A 103 -11.46 39.26 1.62
C ASP A 103 -12.56 38.22 1.80
N ASP A 104 -13.00 37.58 0.71
CA ASP A 104 -13.95 36.48 0.76
C ASP A 104 -13.44 35.34 1.65
N ALA A 105 -14.28 34.85 2.56
CA ALA A 105 -13.93 33.87 3.56
C ALA A 105 -13.64 32.48 2.95
N ASP A 106 -14.36 32.11 1.89
CA ASP A 106 -14.24 30.83 1.23
C ASP A 106 -12.96 30.80 0.38
N LEU A 107 -12.60 31.93 -0.24
CA LEU A 107 -11.31 32.09 -0.92
C LEU A 107 -10.14 31.94 0.04
N GLN A 108 -10.19 32.62 1.19
CA GLN A 108 -9.14 32.52 2.21
C GLN A 108 -9.03 31.11 2.80
N ALA A 109 -10.17 30.43 3.01
CA ALA A 109 -10.20 29.05 3.50
C ALA A 109 -9.55 28.09 2.48
N ALA A 110 -9.88 28.21 1.20
CA ALA A 110 -9.32 27.37 0.15
C ALA A 110 -7.80 27.62 -0.04
N GLN A 111 -7.34 28.86 0.00
CA GLN A 111 -5.92 29.20 -0.03
C GLN A 111 -5.18 28.63 1.17
N THR A 112 -5.74 28.74 2.37
CA THR A 112 -5.17 28.19 3.60
C THR A 112 -5.08 26.66 3.52
N ALA A 113 -6.12 25.99 3.03
CA ALA A 113 -6.13 24.55 2.87
C ALA A 113 -5.06 24.07 1.88
N LEU A 114 -4.89 24.76 0.75
CA LEU A 114 -3.85 24.48 -0.24
C LEU A 114 -2.45 24.69 0.34
N ASP A 115 -2.24 25.76 1.08
CA ASP A 115 -0.96 26.04 1.75
C ASP A 115 -0.60 24.98 2.79
N ASN A 116 -1.59 24.50 3.54
CA ASN A 116 -1.39 23.44 4.52
C ASN A 116 -1.04 22.12 3.83
N TRP A 117 -1.74 21.80 2.75
CA TRP A 117 -1.43 20.61 1.94
C TRP A 117 -0.01 20.68 1.37
N ASN A 118 0.40 21.79 0.77
CA ASN A 118 1.74 21.98 0.22
C ASN A 118 2.83 21.79 1.29
N LYS A 119 2.62 22.31 2.51
CA LYS A 119 3.56 22.14 3.62
C LYS A 119 3.68 20.69 4.07
N ALA A 120 2.61 19.91 3.99
CA ALA A 120 2.63 18.49 4.36
C ALA A 120 3.19 17.59 3.25
N ALA A 121 3.04 17.95 1.98
CA ALA A 121 3.57 17.20 0.85
C ALA A 121 5.08 16.94 0.96
N ASP A 122 5.82 17.90 1.52
CA ASP A 122 7.27 17.77 1.76
C ASP A 122 7.60 16.72 2.84
N ARG A 123 6.68 16.41 3.75
CA ARG A 123 6.89 15.50 4.89
C ARG A 123 6.70 14.04 4.55
N LYS A 124 6.08 13.73 3.43
CA LYS A 124 5.79 12.36 2.94
C LYS A 124 5.00 11.49 3.93
N ASP A 125 4.18 12.11 4.77
CA ASP A 125 3.23 11.40 5.63
C ASP A 125 1.93 11.19 4.88
N ALA A 126 1.67 9.94 4.51
CA ALA A 126 0.52 9.58 3.67
C ALA A 126 -0.82 9.91 4.34
N ASN A 127 -0.95 9.70 5.67
CA ASN A 127 -2.18 9.99 6.40
C ASN A 127 -2.42 11.48 6.56
N GLU A 128 -1.35 12.24 6.82
CA GLU A 128 -1.45 13.70 6.88
C GLU A 128 -1.85 14.26 5.51
N GLN A 129 -1.24 13.77 4.42
CA GLN A 129 -1.60 14.17 3.05
C GLN A 129 -3.05 13.86 2.73
N TYR A 130 -3.53 12.66 3.07
CA TYR A 130 -4.93 12.28 2.86
C TYR A 130 -5.91 13.19 3.62
N THR A 131 -5.65 13.43 4.91
CA THR A 131 -6.49 14.29 5.74
C THR A 131 -6.54 15.72 5.20
N LEU A 132 -5.39 16.28 4.84
CA LEU A 132 -5.32 17.64 4.29
C LEU A 132 -5.92 17.73 2.89
N ASN A 133 -5.84 16.65 2.09
CA ASN A 133 -6.50 16.57 0.81
C ASN A 133 -8.03 16.64 0.94
N ARG A 134 -8.60 15.95 1.94
CA ARG A 134 -10.03 16.03 2.25
C ARG A 134 -10.46 17.42 2.69
N GLN A 135 -9.63 18.10 3.47
CA GLN A 135 -9.87 19.49 3.86
C GLN A 135 -9.78 20.43 2.66
N LEU A 136 -8.80 20.25 1.78
CA LEU A 136 -8.65 21.00 0.54
C LEU A 136 -9.88 20.80 -0.37
N TYR A 137 -10.33 19.54 -0.51
CA TYR A 137 -11.53 19.24 -1.30
C TYR A 137 -12.74 20.01 -0.80
N THR A 138 -13.02 19.97 0.50
CA THR A 138 -14.17 20.67 1.10
C THR A 138 -14.08 22.18 0.91
N ALA A 139 -12.91 22.77 1.12
CA ALA A 139 -12.73 24.21 0.98
C ALA A 139 -12.87 24.67 -0.49
N VAL A 140 -12.35 23.89 -1.44
CA VAL A 140 -12.47 24.19 -2.88
C VAL A 140 -13.91 24.03 -3.38
N ASP A 141 -14.64 23.02 -2.91
CA ASP A 141 -16.06 22.79 -3.22
C ASP A 141 -16.93 23.98 -2.77
N THR A 142 -16.69 24.47 -1.55
CA THR A 142 -17.38 25.65 -1.03
C THR A 142 -17.05 26.91 -1.85
N LEU A 143 -15.76 27.14 -2.12
CA LEU A 143 -15.32 28.27 -2.94
C LEU A 143 -15.91 28.24 -4.37
N TYR A 144 -15.95 27.03 -4.99
CA TYR A 144 -16.55 26.90 -6.31
C TYR A 144 -18.02 27.34 -6.31
N THR A 145 -18.78 26.93 -5.31
CA THR A 145 -20.19 27.29 -5.19
C THR A 145 -20.36 28.81 -5.09
N ALA A 146 -19.60 29.47 -4.22
CA ALA A 146 -19.64 30.91 -4.07
C ALA A 146 -19.22 31.64 -5.38
N ALA A 147 -18.06 31.24 -5.94
CA ALA A 147 -17.53 31.87 -7.15
C ALA A 147 -18.42 31.65 -8.39
N ALA A 148 -19.07 30.49 -8.51
CA ALA A 148 -19.97 30.21 -9.65
C ALA A 148 -21.25 31.07 -9.65
N ASP A 149 -21.68 31.50 -8.47
CA ASP A 149 -22.85 32.39 -8.34
C ASP A 149 -22.53 33.83 -8.72
N GLU A 150 -21.30 34.28 -8.53
CA GLU A 150 -20.84 35.65 -8.83
C GLU A 150 -20.26 35.79 -10.25
N ALA A 151 -19.84 34.67 -10.86
CA ALA A 151 -19.15 34.64 -12.13
C ALA A 151 -20.01 35.06 -13.33
N ASP A 152 -19.42 35.81 -14.26
CA ASP A 152 -19.98 35.95 -15.59
C ASP A 152 -20.00 34.63 -16.36
N SER A 153 -20.70 34.57 -17.49
CA SER A 153 -20.87 33.33 -18.27
C SER A 153 -19.53 32.69 -18.71
N LYS A 154 -18.50 33.50 -18.96
CA LYS A 154 -17.19 33.02 -19.37
C LYS A 154 -16.40 32.43 -18.19
N ALA A 155 -16.34 33.19 -17.10
CA ALA A 155 -15.68 32.75 -15.88
C ALA A 155 -16.37 31.50 -15.30
N LYS A 156 -17.70 31.45 -15.32
CA LYS A 156 -18.49 30.30 -14.90
C LYS A 156 -18.15 29.04 -15.69
N GLY A 157 -18.05 29.16 -17.01
CA GLY A 157 -17.64 28.02 -17.84
C GLY A 157 -16.24 27.50 -17.46
N GLN A 158 -15.27 28.39 -17.27
CA GLN A 158 -13.91 28.00 -16.85
C GLN A 158 -13.87 27.37 -15.46
N LEU A 159 -14.63 27.94 -14.51
CA LEU A 159 -14.76 27.38 -13.16
C LEU A 159 -15.37 25.98 -13.20
N THR A 160 -16.43 25.78 -14.00
CA THR A 160 -17.09 24.47 -14.14
C THR A 160 -16.14 23.42 -14.72
N ASP A 161 -15.42 23.74 -15.80
CA ASP A 161 -14.47 22.80 -16.42
C ASP A 161 -13.35 22.38 -15.44
N LEU A 162 -12.83 23.33 -14.65
CA LEU A 162 -11.81 23.07 -13.64
C LEU A 162 -12.37 22.26 -12.46
N TYR A 163 -13.58 22.59 -12.04
CA TYR A 163 -14.24 21.87 -10.95
C TYR A 163 -14.59 20.44 -11.32
N ASP A 164 -15.08 20.19 -12.53
CA ASP A 164 -15.35 18.85 -13.03
C ASP A 164 -14.06 17.99 -13.06
N SER A 165 -12.95 18.60 -13.48
CA SER A 165 -11.64 17.95 -13.44
C SER A 165 -11.19 17.67 -12.01
N PHE A 166 -11.37 18.61 -11.09
CA PHE A 166 -11.02 18.48 -9.68
C PHE A 166 -11.83 17.37 -8.98
N VAL A 167 -13.15 17.32 -9.22
CA VAL A 167 -14.03 16.26 -8.68
C VAL A 167 -13.67 14.91 -9.26
N SER A 168 -13.37 14.84 -10.56
CA SER A 168 -12.95 13.61 -11.21
C SER A 168 -11.66 13.08 -10.59
N SER A 169 -10.68 13.93 -10.29
CA SER A 169 -9.45 13.56 -9.60
C SER A 169 -9.73 13.03 -8.19
N GLN A 170 -10.68 13.64 -7.45
CA GLN A 170 -11.08 13.12 -6.14
C GLN A 170 -11.68 11.70 -6.22
N MET A 171 -12.53 11.45 -7.22
CA MET A 171 -13.11 10.12 -7.41
C MET A 171 -12.04 9.04 -7.71
N ILE A 172 -10.99 9.40 -8.44
CA ILE A 172 -9.85 8.53 -8.68
C ILE A 172 -9.15 8.24 -7.35
N LEU A 173 -8.80 9.27 -6.59
CA LEU A 173 -8.14 9.14 -5.29
C LEU A 173 -8.95 8.31 -4.29
N ASP A 174 -10.27 8.51 -4.21
CA ASP A 174 -11.13 7.73 -3.31
C ASP A 174 -11.12 6.24 -3.68
N ARG A 175 -11.09 5.91 -4.97
CA ARG A 175 -10.99 4.52 -5.45
C ARG A 175 -9.63 3.93 -5.16
N GLU A 176 -8.55 4.65 -5.47
CA GLU A 176 -7.17 4.17 -5.33
C GLU A 176 -6.80 4.01 -3.85
N THR A 177 -7.18 4.95 -2.98
CA THR A 177 -6.95 4.86 -1.54
C THR A 177 -7.75 3.73 -0.89
N ALA A 178 -8.98 3.46 -1.36
CA ALA A 178 -9.76 2.31 -0.90
C ALA A 178 -9.12 0.97 -1.32
N ALA A 179 -8.65 0.86 -2.56
CA ALA A 179 -7.95 -0.33 -3.05
C ALA A 179 -6.63 -0.55 -2.28
N TYR A 180 -5.86 0.51 -2.08
CA TYR A 180 -4.64 0.47 -1.27
C TYR A 180 -4.90 -0.01 0.16
N ASN A 181 -5.93 0.53 0.83
CA ASN A 181 -6.29 0.11 2.18
C ASN A 181 -6.63 -1.38 2.25
N GLN A 182 -7.32 -1.92 1.25
CA GLN A 182 -7.63 -3.35 1.19
C GLN A 182 -6.36 -4.22 1.10
N GLU A 183 -5.38 -3.82 0.31
CA GLU A 183 -4.09 -4.52 0.21
C GLU A 183 -3.26 -4.35 1.48
N ALA A 184 -3.19 -3.13 2.04
CA ALA A 184 -2.52 -2.84 3.29
C ALA A 184 -3.09 -3.65 4.47
N ASP A 185 -4.42 -3.73 4.59
CA ASP A 185 -5.09 -4.54 5.60
C ASP A 185 -4.80 -6.04 5.44
N SER A 186 -4.76 -6.51 4.21
CA SER A 186 -4.42 -7.91 3.90
C SER A 186 -2.99 -8.24 4.33
N TYR A 187 -2.05 -7.36 4.01
CA TYR A 187 -0.67 -7.46 4.47
C TYR A 187 -0.57 -7.40 6.00
N LEU A 188 -1.20 -6.42 6.66
CA LEU A 188 -1.15 -6.24 8.11
C LEU A 188 -1.71 -7.46 8.87
N LYS A 189 -2.77 -8.07 8.38
CA LYS A 189 -3.31 -9.33 8.95
C LYS A 189 -2.28 -10.46 8.88
N LEU A 190 -1.53 -10.57 7.79
CA LEU A 190 -0.47 -11.57 7.65
C LEU A 190 0.73 -11.24 8.54
N ALA A 191 1.13 -9.98 8.61
CA ALA A 191 2.30 -9.51 9.36
C ALA A 191 2.09 -9.52 10.88
N SER A 192 0.86 -9.36 11.38
CA SER A 192 0.55 -9.31 12.82
C SER A 192 0.36 -10.69 13.46
N GLY A 193 -0.05 -11.70 12.69
CA GLY A 193 -0.33 -13.05 13.20
C GLY A 193 0.91 -13.91 13.39
N PHE A 194 0.74 -15.09 14.01
CA PHE A 194 1.79 -16.12 14.01
C PHE A 194 1.65 -17.01 12.76
N PRO A 195 2.70 -17.27 12.01
CA PRO A 195 4.12 -16.92 12.22
C PRO A 195 4.52 -15.52 11.66
N GLY A 196 3.61 -14.79 11.03
CA GLY A 196 3.86 -13.54 10.31
C GLY A 196 4.56 -12.47 11.14
N GLY A 197 4.16 -12.24 12.40
CA GLY A 197 4.80 -11.27 13.29
C GLY A 197 6.28 -11.60 13.57
N VAL A 198 6.62 -12.88 13.70
CA VAL A 198 8.01 -13.31 13.84
C VAL A 198 8.79 -13.09 12.55
N GLN A 199 8.17 -13.40 11.41
CA GLN A 199 8.75 -13.19 10.08
C GLN A 199 8.99 -11.69 9.82
N ALA A 200 8.00 -10.84 10.12
CA ALA A 200 8.12 -9.40 9.97
C ALA A 200 9.31 -8.83 10.77
N ALA A 201 9.45 -9.24 12.03
CA ALA A 201 10.57 -8.82 12.87
C ALA A 201 11.94 -9.30 12.33
N LEU A 202 12.03 -10.56 11.89
CA LEU A 202 13.28 -11.12 11.36
C LEU A 202 13.70 -10.54 10.01
N TRP A 203 12.74 -10.19 9.16
CA TRP A 203 12.99 -9.67 7.81
C TRP A 203 12.99 -8.15 7.74
N GLY A 204 12.81 -7.48 8.90
CA GLY A 204 12.82 -6.02 9.00
C GLY A 204 11.69 -5.35 8.22
N VAL A 205 10.56 -6.02 8.13
CA VAL A 205 9.36 -5.51 7.47
C VAL A 205 8.64 -4.57 8.42
N LYS A 206 8.20 -3.43 7.89
CA LYS A 206 7.57 -2.35 8.66
C LYS A 206 6.05 -2.37 8.50
N ASP A 207 5.38 -1.68 9.40
CA ASP A 207 3.97 -1.37 9.23
C ASP A 207 3.75 -0.52 7.97
N ILE A 208 2.61 -0.71 7.34
CA ILE A 208 2.15 0.07 6.20
C ILE A 208 1.02 0.97 6.71
N PRO A 209 1.12 2.30 6.53
CA PRO A 209 0.05 3.20 6.92
C PRO A 209 -1.19 2.95 6.05
N THR A 210 -2.37 3.01 6.66
CA THR A 210 -3.67 2.98 5.97
C THR A 210 -4.25 4.38 5.96
N PHE A 211 -5.01 4.72 4.93
CA PHE A 211 -5.74 5.98 4.88
C PHE A 211 -7.02 5.85 5.69
N GLU A 212 -7.17 6.66 6.72
CA GLU A 212 -8.41 6.74 7.51
C GLU A 212 -9.40 7.69 6.82
N PRO A 213 -10.67 7.26 6.61
CA PRO A 213 -11.70 8.07 5.95
C PRO A 213 -12.16 9.29 6.77
#